data_cc55865ed28837a86119e58d4a550c06
#
_entry.id   cc55865ed28837a86119e58d4a550c06
#
_cell.length_a   1.000
_cell.length_b   1.000
_cell.length_c   1.000
_cell.angle_alpha   90.00
_cell.angle_beta   90.00
_cell.angle_gamma   90.00
#
_symmetry.space_group_name_H-M   'P 1'
#
loop_
_entity.id
_entity.type
_entity.pdbx_description
1 polymer ?
#
loop_
_entity_poly.entity_id
_entity_poly.type
_entity_poly.pdbx_seq_one_letter_code
_entity_poly.pdbx_strand_id
1 'polypeptide(L)' 'MSPERSLNMESLCKDKAARRYNSDIQKINVIGFERFQGSYELRGYTARKEGFVCSFDADGQFLHLSMR' A
#
# COMPACT_ATOMS: atom_id res chain seq x y z
N MET A 1 -1.95 -0.03 -16.99
CA MET A 1 -1.06 0.64 -16.03
C MET A 1 0.37 0.26 -16.30
N SER A 2 1.30 1.21 -16.23
CA SER A 2 2.71 0.92 -16.46
C SER A 2 3.32 0.19 -15.24
N PRO A 3 4.33 -0.67 -15.45
CA PRO A 3 5.02 -1.32 -14.33
C PRO A 3 5.62 -0.34 -13.33
N GLU A 4 6.11 0.81 -13.82
CA GLU A 4 6.69 1.83 -12.96
C GLU A 4 5.66 2.40 -11.98
N ARG A 5 4.46 2.64 -12.47
CA ARG A 5 3.39 3.18 -11.61
C ARG A 5 3.01 2.19 -10.53
N SER A 6 2.95 0.92 -10.86
CA SER A 6 2.65 -0.13 -9.88
C SER A 6 3.72 -0.21 -8.80
N LEU A 7 4.99 -0.15 -9.21
CA LEU A 7 6.11 -0.17 -8.25
C LEU A 7 6.10 1.07 -7.36
N ASN A 8 5.76 2.22 -7.91
CA ASN A 8 5.68 3.45 -7.13
C ASN A 8 4.57 3.38 -6.08
N MET A 9 3.43 2.81 -6.44
CA MET A 9 2.34 2.64 -5.50
C MET A 9 2.73 1.68 -4.37
N GLU A 10 3.38 0.58 -4.68
CA GLU A 10 3.84 -0.36 -3.67
C GLU A 10 4.84 0.28 -2.73
N SER A 11 5.81 0.97 -3.27
CA SER A 11 6.84 1.65 -2.49
C SER A 11 6.23 2.70 -1.57
N LEU A 12 5.30 3.49 -2.10
CA LEU A 12 4.61 4.51 -1.32
C LEU A 12 3.74 3.89 -0.22
N CYS A 13 3.05 2.80 -0.55
CA CYS A 13 2.25 2.08 0.43
C CYS A 13 3.09 1.59 1.59
N LYS A 14 4.24 0.99 1.29
CA LYS A 14 5.16 0.51 2.32
C LYS A 14 5.67 1.66 3.19
N ASP A 15 6.02 2.78 2.58
CA ASP A 15 6.48 3.95 3.31
C ASP A 15 5.41 4.48 4.25
N LYS A 16 4.19 4.62 3.74
CA LYS A 16 3.08 5.11 4.57
C LYS A 16 2.77 4.17 5.72
N ALA A 17 2.77 2.86 5.45
CA ALA A 17 2.51 1.86 6.48
C ALA A 17 3.63 1.85 7.52
N ALA A 18 4.88 1.95 7.10
CA ALA A 18 6.01 1.98 8.01
C ALA A 18 5.92 3.16 8.98
N ARG A 19 5.54 4.32 8.47
CA ARG A 19 5.37 5.51 9.30
C ARG A 19 4.16 5.39 10.23
N ARG A 20 3.08 4.83 9.72
CA ARG A 20 1.85 4.68 10.51
C ARG A 20 2.07 3.76 11.71
N TYR A 21 2.80 2.67 11.51
CA TYR A 21 3.04 1.66 12.55
C TYR A 21 4.38 1.83 13.25
N ASN A 22 5.13 2.88 12.92
CA ASN A 22 6.45 3.13 13.48
C ASN A 22 7.34 1.91 13.34
N SER A 23 7.42 1.39 12.11
CA SER A 23 8.15 0.17 11.80
C SER A 23 9.08 0.41 10.61
N ASP A 24 10.05 -0.48 10.42
CA ASP A 24 10.94 -0.40 9.26
C ASP A 24 10.20 -0.80 8.01
N ILE A 25 10.48 -0.10 6.91
CA ILE A 25 9.85 -0.38 5.63
C ILE A 25 10.12 -1.82 5.17
N GLN A 26 11.27 -2.38 5.56
CA GLN A 26 11.63 -3.75 5.20
C GLN A 26 10.76 -4.80 5.90
N LYS A 27 10.09 -4.41 6.97
CA LYS A 27 9.20 -5.29 7.73
C LYS A 27 7.77 -5.22 7.25
N ILE A 28 7.49 -4.36 6.28
CA ILE A 28 6.17 -4.21 5.71
C ILE A 28 6.08 -5.11 4.48
N ASN A 29 5.07 -5.96 4.43
CA ASN A 29 4.87 -6.89 3.32
C ASN A 29 3.59 -6.56 2.59
N VAL A 30 3.68 -6.28 1.29
CA VAL A 30 2.51 -6.10 0.43
C VAL A 30 2.24 -7.45 -0.22
N ILE A 31 1.06 -7.99 0.04
CA ILE A 31 0.68 -9.34 -0.41
C ILE A 31 -0.39 -9.35 -1.47
N GLY A 32 -1.06 -8.23 -1.68
CA GLY A 32 -2.14 -8.19 -2.65
C GLY A 32 -2.25 -6.84 -3.32
N PHE A 33 -2.69 -6.88 -4.56
CA PHE A 33 -2.95 -5.69 -5.35
C PHE A 33 -4.30 -5.89 -6.03
N GLU A 34 -5.22 -4.95 -5.83
CA GLU A 34 -6.53 -5.01 -6.45
C GLU A 34 -6.80 -3.74 -7.24
N ARG A 35 -7.36 -3.93 -8.41
CA ARG A 35 -7.73 -2.84 -9.30
C ARG A 35 -9.24 -2.73 -9.33
N PHE A 36 -9.73 -1.54 -8.99
CA PHE A 36 -11.15 -1.22 -9.07
C PHE A 36 -11.37 -0.16 -10.14
N GLN A 37 -12.61 0.05 -10.51
CA GLN A 37 -12.95 1.11 -11.44
C GLN A 37 -12.67 2.46 -10.76
N GLY A 38 -11.64 3.14 -11.24
CA GLY A 38 -11.28 4.45 -10.72
C GLY A 38 -10.41 4.45 -9.47
N SER A 39 -9.92 3.27 -9.04
CA SER A 39 -9.04 3.21 -7.88
C SER A 39 -8.22 1.93 -7.85
N TYR A 40 -7.21 1.93 -6.96
CA TYR A 40 -6.37 0.77 -6.71
C TYR A 40 -6.23 0.57 -5.22
N GLU A 41 -6.09 -0.68 -4.79
CA GLU A 41 -5.83 -1.01 -3.39
C GLU A 41 -4.68 -1.99 -3.28
N LEU A 42 -3.78 -1.72 -2.34
CA LEU A 42 -2.71 -2.64 -1.99
C LEU A 42 -2.93 -3.10 -0.56
N ARG A 43 -2.85 -4.41 -0.35
CA ARG A 43 -3.03 -5.02 0.95
C ARG A 43 -1.72 -5.58 1.46
N GLY A 44 -1.52 -5.49 2.76
CA GLY A 44 -0.31 -6.03 3.32
C GLY A 44 -0.41 -6.24 4.82
N TYR A 45 0.71 -6.66 5.38
CA TYR A 45 0.85 -6.89 6.81
C TYR A 45 2.15 -6.31 7.32
N THR A 46 2.12 -5.88 8.59
CA THR A 46 3.33 -5.49 9.30
C THR A 46 4.04 -6.73 9.84
N ALA A 47 5.21 -6.52 10.46
CA ALA A 47 5.94 -7.59 11.12
C ALA A 47 5.13 -8.25 12.23
N ARG A 48 4.19 -7.51 12.82
CA ARG A 48 3.29 -8.00 13.87
C ARG A 48 2.03 -8.62 13.31
N LYS A 49 1.99 -8.82 11.99
CA LYS A 49 0.82 -9.37 11.27
C LYS A 49 -0.41 -8.48 11.36
N GLU A 50 -0.22 -7.19 11.56
CA GLU A 50 -1.31 -6.23 11.52
C GLU A 50 -1.63 -5.93 10.06
N GLY A 51 -2.89 -6.15 9.67
CA GLY A 51 -3.32 -5.95 8.30
C GLY A 51 -3.58 -4.48 7.98
N PHE A 52 -3.28 -4.07 6.75
CA PHE A 52 -3.55 -2.72 6.28
C PHE A 52 -3.92 -2.74 4.81
N VAL A 53 -4.57 -1.67 4.38
CA VAL A 53 -4.93 -1.45 2.98
C VAL A 53 -4.55 -0.02 2.61
N CYS A 54 -3.77 0.14 1.56
CA CYS A 54 -3.47 1.45 0.98
C CYS A 54 -4.39 1.68 -0.21
N SER A 55 -5.06 2.83 -0.25
CA SER A 55 -5.94 3.18 -1.35
C SER A 55 -5.33 4.27 -2.21
N PHE A 56 -5.46 4.13 -3.52
CA PHE A 56 -4.92 5.06 -4.51
C PHE A 56 -6.01 5.40 -5.52
N ASP A 57 -5.92 6.60 -6.10
CA ASP A 57 -6.86 6.99 -7.15
C ASP A 57 -6.45 6.39 -8.51
N ALA A 58 -7.21 6.74 -9.55
CA ALA A 58 -6.97 6.21 -10.90
C ALA A 58 -5.61 6.63 -11.46
N ASP A 59 -5.05 7.73 -10.97
CA ASP A 59 -3.75 8.24 -11.40
C ASP A 59 -2.61 7.63 -10.59
N GLY A 60 -2.92 6.82 -9.59
CA GLY A 60 -1.91 6.20 -8.74
C GLY A 60 -1.47 7.08 -7.58
N GLN A 61 -2.22 8.13 -7.26
CA GLN A 61 -1.92 8.98 -6.12
C GLN A 61 -2.50 8.40 -4.84
N PHE A 62 -1.72 8.45 -3.78
CA PHE A 62 -2.14 7.92 -2.49
C PHE A 62 -3.34 8.68 -1.94
N LEU A 63 -4.37 7.96 -1.53
CA LEU A 63 -5.56 8.53 -0.93
C LEU A 63 -5.56 8.38 0.58
N HIS A 64 -5.52 7.14 1.06
CA HIS A 64 -5.50 6.89 2.49
C HIS A 64 -5.04 5.47 2.79
N LEU A 65 -4.68 5.27 4.05
CA LEU A 65 -4.30 3.95 4.56
C LEU A 65 -5.34 3.55 5.61
N SER A 66 -5.89 2.36 5.43
CA SER A 66 -6.88 1.80 6.35
C SER A 66 -6.28 0.62 7.09
N MET A 67 -6.60 0.50 8.37
CA MET A 67 -6.21 -0.64 9.18
C MET A 67 -7.29 -1.71 9.14
N ARG A 68 -6.87 -2.94 9.17
CA ARG A 68 -7.79 -4.07 9.24
C ARG A 68 -7.62 -4.87 10.50
#